data_54d17795dfa3603495de90ec542ad10d
#
_entry.id   54d17795dfa3603495de90ec542ad10d
#
_cell.length_a   1.000
_cell.length_b   1.000
_cell.length_c   1.000
_cell.angle_alpha   90.00
_cell.angle_beta   90.00
_cell.angle_gamma   90.00
#
_symmetry.space_group_name_H-M   'P 1'
#
loop_
_entity.id
_entity.type
_entity.pdbx_description
1 polymer ?
#
loop_
_entity_poly.entity_id
_entity_poly.type
_entity_poly.pdbx_seq_one_letter_code
_entity_poly.pdbx_strand_id
1 'polypeptide(L)'
;FAAAHPAPAKLPAILPIVLAQGKRPWKTAPRLEDLIGMPAELADMIRPWQPTLMYRLLELVRIPYEELAGTAEGIMTLRALKAEPLDELLSDALWEESILFAISDSALERMLRYVLNAEQNVSLLKERIKTIRSKPLQTKTMTLADQLRLEGKEEGKLEGLSEGLSEGQLRAFRTAVQRNLEITHGSCPEGIREALDAINDPKQLERLLESAIRSESLEAFAQRL
;
A
#
# COMPACT_ATOMS: atom_id res chain seq x y z
N PHE A 1 -13.25 -21.46 -11.79
CA PHE A 1 -13.57 -22.73 -11.12
C PHE A 1 -14.56 -23.55 -11.96
N ALA A 2 -15.68 -22.98 -12.39
CA ALA A 2 -16.70 -23.69 -13.19
C ALA A 2 -16.16 -24.22 -14.54
N ALA A 3 -15.20 -23.54 -15.15
CA ALA A 3 -14.56 -23.98 -16.39
C ALA A 3 -13.67 -25.23 -16.20
N ALA A 4 -13.04 -25.37 -15.02
CA ALA A 4 -12.21 -26.52 -14.68
C ALA A 4 -13.01 -27.70 -14.12
N HIS A 5 -14.24 -27.44 -13.63
CA HIS A 5 -15.14 -28.42 -12.99
C HIS A 5 -16.57 -28.26 -13.54
N PRO A 6 -16.85 -28.65 -14.79
CA PRO A 6 -18.19 -28.57 -15.34
C PRO A 6 -19.15 -29.42 -14.51
N ALA A 7 -20.24 -28.81 -14.07
CA ALA A 7 -21.25 -29.42 -13.19
C ALA A 7 -20.76 -29.94 -11.84
N PRO A 8 -20.14 -29.11 -10.97
CA PRO A 8 -19.81 -29.55 -9.64
C PRO A 8 -21.09 -29.83 -8.84
N ALA A 9 -21.24 -31.04 -8.33
CA ALA A 9 -22.38 -31.40 -7.51
C ALA A 9 -22.45 -30.64 -6.17
N LYS A 10 -21.31 -30.10 -5.71
CA LYS A 10 -21.17 -29.36 -4.45
C LYS A 10 -20.08 -28.29 -4.59
N LEU A 11 -20.23 -27.20 -3.84
CA LEU A 11 -19.16 -26.21 -3.69
C LEU A 11 -17.99 -26.79 -2.89
N PRO A 12 -16.75 -26.34 -3.15
CA PRO A 12 -15.60 -26.72 -2.34
C PRO A 12 -15.76 -26.24 -0.90
N ALA A 13 -15.12 -26.94 0.03
CA ALA A 13 -15.01 -26.48 1.41
C ALA A 13 -14.24 -25.15 1.46
N ILE A 14 -14.76 -24.19 2.23
CA ILE A 14 -14.15 -22.89 2.45
C ILE A 14 -13.79 -22.78 3.93
N LEU A 15 -12.51 -22.50 4.23
CA LEU A 15 -12.04 -22.18 5.58
C LEU A 15 -11.67 -20.69 5.61
N PRO A 16 -12.51 -19.81 6.17
CA PRO A 16 -12.15 -18.41 6.34
C PRO A 16 -11.09 -18.26 7.42
N ILE A 17 -10.00 -17.56 7.13
CA ILE A 17 -8.93 -17.28 8.09
C ILE A 17 -8.69 -15.77 8.08
N VAL A 18 -8.66 -15.19 9.28
CA VAL A 18 -8.24 -13.80 9.52
C VAL A 18 -6.86 -13.82 10.14
N LEU A 19 -5.89 -13.22 9.47
CA LEU A 19 -4.54 -13.03 9.97
C LEU A 19 -4.41 -11.62 10.53
N ALA A 20 -4.33 -11.48 11.84
CA ALA A 20 -4.15 -10.21 12.53
C ALA A 20 -2.69 -10.02 12.93
N GLN A 21 -2.08 -8.93 12.43
CA GLN A 21 -0.67 -8.61 12.70
C GLN A 21 -0.49 -7.38 13.63
N GLY A 22 -1.58 -6.73 14.04
CA GLY A 22 -1.51 -5.55 14.90
C GLY A 22 -1.13 -5.84 16.35
N LYS A 23 -0.45 -4.90 17.02
CA LYS A 23 -0.11 -4.97 18.47
C LYS A 23 -1.36 -5.06 19.36
N ARG A 24 -2.48 -4.47 18.93
CA ARG A 24 -3.72 -4.46 19.71
C ARG A 24 -4.46 -5.78 19.57
N PRO A 25 -5.02 -6.31 20.67
CA PRO A 25 -5.86 -7.50 20.60
C PRO A 25 -7.01 -7.34 19.63
N TRP A 26 -7.29 -8.38 18.87
CA TRP A 26 -8.49 -8.43 18.04
C TRP A 26 -9.73 -8.50 18.92
N LYS A 27 -10.66 -7.57 18.74
CA LYS A 27 -11.86 -7.48 19.59
C LYS A 27 -13.16 -7.86 18.89
N THR A 28 -13.09 -8.01 17.56
CA THR A 28 -14.29 -8.37 16.78
C THR A 28 -14.67 -9.82 17.01
N ALA A 29 -15.94 -10.09 17.23
CA ALA A 29 -16.44 -11.44 17.40
C ALA A 29 -16.10 -12.33 16.18
N PRO A 30 -15.70 -13.60 16.38
CA PRO A 30 -15.31 -14.50 15.30
C PRO A 30 -16.50 -15.02 14.47
N ARG A 31 -17.72 -14.76 14.89
CA ARG A 31 -18.94 -15.17 14.24
C ARG A 31 -19.69 -13.98 13.71
N LEU A 32 -20.15 -14.04 12.47
CA LEU A 32 -20.93 -12.98 11.84
C LEU A 32 -22.23 -12.71 12.57
N GLU A 33 -22.91 -13.76 13.04
CA GLU A 33 -24.15 -13.68 13.78
C GLU A 33 -24.04 -12.86 15.08
N ASP A 34 -22.85 -12.83 15.70
CA ASP A 34 -22.60 -12.05 16.92
C ASP A 34 -22.44 -10.55 16.64
N LEU A 35 -22.29 -10.15 15.37
CA LEU A 35 -22.18 -8.77 14.90
C LEU A 35 -23.53 -8.20 14.45
N ILE A 36 -24.56 -9.05 14.29
CA ILE A 36 -25.87 -8.64 13.82
C ILE A 36 -26.70 -8.19 15.03
N GLY A 37 -26.96 -6.88 15.11
CA GLY A 37 -27.89 -6.33 16.08
C GLY A 37 -29.33 -6.76 15.77
N MET A 38 -29.97 -7.46 16.73
CA MET A 38 -31.30 -8.00 16.55
C MET A 38 -32.13 -7.74 17.80
N PRO A 39 -33.38 -7.20 17.67
CA PRO A 39 -34.30 -7.10 18.79
C PRO A 39 -34.58 -8.48 19.39
N ALA A 40 -34.58 -8.58 20.72
CA ALA A 40 -34.74 -9.85 21.43
C ALA A 40 -36.05 -10.59 21.05
N GLU A 41 -37.10 -9.83 20.80
CA GLU A 41 -38.44 -10.33 20.46
C GLU A 41 -38.48 -11.01 19.08
N LEU A 42 -37.54 -10.65 18.19
CA LEU A 42 -37.48 -11.16 16.81
C LEU A 42 -36.37 -12.21 16.62
N ALA A 43 -35.49 -12.35 17.62
CA ALA A 43 -34.28 -13.16 17.50
C ALA A 43 -34.56 -14.60 17.10
N ASP A 44 -35.51 -15.27 17.77
CA ASP A 44 -35.82 -16.68 17.51
C ASP A 44 -36.45 -16.92 16.12
N MET A 45 -37.19 -15.92 15.60
CA MET A 45 -37.86 -15.98 14.31
C MET A 45 -36.89 -15.70 13.15
N ILE A 46 -35.99 -14.72 13.32
CA ILE A 46 -35.13 -14.21 12.22
C ILE A 46 -33.78 -14.94 12.17
N ARG A 47 -33.24 -15.39 13.32
CA ARG A 47 -31.92 -16.03 13.40
C ARG A 47 -31.71 -17.20 12.42
N PRO A 48 -32.70 -18.11 12.20
CA PRO A 48 -32.55 -19.19 11.22
C PRO A 48 -32.32 -18.74 9.76
N TRP A 49 -32.68 -17.48 9.46
CA TRP A 49 -32.59 -16.90 8.12
C TRP A 49 -31.36 -16.00 7.95
N GLN A 50 -30.57 -15.83 9.00
CA GLN A 50 -29.36 -15.04 8.94
C GLN A 50 -28.19 -15.85 8.38
N PRO A 51 -27.29 -15.22 7.61
CA PRO A 51 -26.08 -15.90 7.17
C PRO A 51 -25.20 -16.23 8.37
N THR A 52 -24.70 -17.47 8.41
CA THR A 52 -23.72 -17.91 9.40
C THR A 52 -22.35 -17.97 8.75
N LEU A 53 -21.37 -17.29 9.35
CA LEU A 53 -19.98 -17.35 8.94
C LEU A 53 -19.11 -17.28 10.18
N MET A 54 -18.20 -18.22 10.31
CA MET A 54 -17.15 -18.22 11.33
C MET A 54 -15.79 -18.22 10.67
N TYR A 55 -14.89 -17.38 11.14
CA TYR A 55 -13.49 -17.38 10.70
C TYR A 55 -12.56 -17.86 11.81
N ARG A 56 -11.44 -18.43 11.42
CA ARG A 56 -10.34 -18.74 12.34
C ARG A 56 -9.45 -17.52 12.47
N LEU A 57 -9.30 -17.00 13.67
CA LEU A 57 -8.41 -15.88 13.97
C LEU A 57 -7.01 -16.40 14.29
N LEU A 58 -6.00 -15.83 13.64
CA LEU A 58 -4.59 -16.01 13.94
C LEU A 58 -3.99 -14.63 14.29
N GLU A 59 -3.78 -14.38 15.58
CA GLU A 59 -3.11 -13.17 16.07
C GLU A 59 -1.60 -13.40 16.09
N LEU A 60 -0.91 -13.03 15.02
CA LEU A 60 0.52 -13.33 14.83
C LEU A 60 1.40 -12.86 15.97
N VAL A 61 1.12 -11.67 16.50
CA VAL A 61 1.92 -11.08 17.60
C VAL A 61 1.91 -11.94 18.85
N ARG A 62 0.86 -12.78 19.04
CA ARG A 62 0.69 -13.64 20.22
C ARG A 62 1.26 -15.05 20.04
N ILE A 63 1.53 -15.46 18.80
CA ILE A 63 2.09 -16.78 18.51
C ILE A 63 3.61 -16.68 18.63
N PRO A 64 4.28 -17.48 19.49
CA PRO A 64 5.74 -17.53 19.53
C PRO A 64 6.36 -17.81 18.16
N TYR A 65 7.55 -17.29 17.87
CA TYR A 65 8.21 -17.50 16.58
C TYR A 65 8.45 -18.98 16.27
N GLU A 66 8.71 -19.78 17.30
CA GLU A 66 9.00 -21.20 17.26
C GLU A 66 7.75 -22.04 16.92
N GLU A 67 6.57 -21.52 17.21
CA GLU A 67 5.29 -22.17 16.93
C GLU A 67 4.75 -21.88 15.53
N LEU A 68 5.38 -20.94 14.79
CA LEU A 68 5.03 -20.65 13.41
C LEU A 68 5.49 -21.82 12.53
N ALA A 69 4.53 -22.58 12.01
CA ALA A 69 4.78 -23.80 11.24
C ALA A 69 4.29 -23.69 9.80
N GLY A 70 4.92 -24.47 8.91
CA GLY A 70 4.58 -24.50 7.48
C GLY A 70 5.80 -24.73 6.61
N THR A 71 5.74 -24.28 5.36
CA THR A 71 6.91 -24.26 4.49
C THR A 71 7.89 -23.17 4.96
N ALA A 72 9.17 -23.30 4.62
CA ALA A 72 10.18 -22.29 4.97
C ALA A 72 9.78 -20.88 4.49
N GLU A 73 9.25 -20.75 3.28
CA GLU A 73 8.74 -19.48 2.75
C GLU A 73 7.52 -18.97 3.52
N GLY A 74 6.61 -19.88 3.91
CA GLY A 74 5.44 -19.53 4.73
C GLY A 74 5.85 -19.03 6.12
N ILE A 75 6.76 -19.73 6.78
CA ILE A 75 7.33 -19.32 8.08
C ILE A 75 8.01 -17.97 7.97
N MET A 76 8.86 -17.76 6.94
CA MET A 76 9.52 -16.48 6.70
C MET A 76 8.51 -15.33 6.54
N THR A 77 7.46 -15.55 5.75
CA THR A 77 6.40 -14.55 5.54
C THR A 77 5.68 -14.20 6.85
N LEU A 78 5.28 -15.22 7.63
CA LEU A 78 4.59 -15.00 8.90
C LEU A 78 5.49 -14.31 9.93
N ARG A 79 6.78 -14.65 9.96
CA ARG A 79 7.78 -14.00 10.83
C ARG A 79 7.98 -12.53 10.43
N ALA A 80 8.08 -12.21 9.14
CA ALA A 80 8.20 -10.83 8.68
C ALA A 80 6.97 -9.99 9.05
N LEU A 81 5.76 -10.51 8.79
CA LEU A 81 4.51 -9.85 9.15
C LEU A 81 4.32 -9.66 10.66
N LYS A 82 4.87 -10.56 11.48
CA LYS A 82 4.88 -10.42 12.94
C LYS A 82 5.93 -9.42 13.41
N ALA A 83 7.12 -9.44 12.82
CA ALA A 83 8.27 -8.63 13.24
C ALA A 83 8.06 -7.13 12.99
N GLU A 84 7.42 -6.76 11.87
CA GLU A 84 7.22 -5.35 11.50
C GLU A 84 6.49 -4.55 12.58
N PRO A 85 5.28 -4.91 13.04
CA PRO A 85 4.61 -4.14 14.06
C PRO A 85 5.33 -4.17 15.42
N LEU A 86 6.23 -5.12 15.66
CA LEU A 86 7.01 -5.23 16.90
C LEU A 86 8.35 -4.48 16.85
N ASP A 87 8.71 -3.90 15.71
CA ASP A 87 10.02 -3.29 15.44
C ASP A 87 11.17 -4.33 15.55
N GLU A 88 10.90 -5.58 15.15
CA GLU A 88 11.81 -6.73 15.24
C GLU A 88 12.32 -7.24 13.89
N LEU A 89 12.19 -6.45 12.80
CA LEU A 89 12.59 -6.87 11.45
C LEU A 89 14.09 -7.24 11.33
N LEU A 90 14.91 -6.79 12.25
CA LEU A 90 16.34 -7.13 12.30
C LEU A 90 16.66 -8.17 13.39
N SER A 91 15.66 -8.80 14.02
CA SER A 91 15.85 -9.79 15.09
C SER A 91 16.39 -11.13 14.56
N ASP A 92 16.97 -11.93 15.46
CA ASP A 92 17.45 -13.28 15.12
C ASP A 92 16.35 -14.20 14.62
N ALA A 93 15.11 -14.02 15.09
CA ALA A 93 13.98 -14.84 14.69
C ALA A 93 13.65 -14.70 13.19
N LEU A 94 13.78 -13.51 12.60
CA LEU A 94 13.58 -13.33 11.17
C LEU A 94 14.79 -13.78 10.35
N TRP A 95 16.00 -13.63 10.88
CA TRP A 95 17.26 -13.89 10.17
C TRP A 95 17.87 -15.27 10.49
N GLU A 96 17.04 -16.25 10.84
CA GLU A 96 17.47 -17.61 11.12
C GLU A 96 18.04 -18.26 9.86
N GLU A 97 19.32 -18.64 9.89
CA GLU A 97 20.05 -19.13 8.71
C GLU A 97 19.44 -20.41 8.13
N SER A 98 18.90 -21.31 8.98
CA SER A 98 18.22 -22.54 8.52
C SER A 98 17.06 -22.24 7.58
N ILE A 99 16.28 -21.20 7.87
CA ILE A 99 15.15 -20.75 7.04
C ILE A 99 15.67 -20.02 5.80
N LEU A 100 16.66 -19.13 5.96
CA LEU A 100 17.27 -18.40 4.83
C LEU A 100 17.88 -19.34 3.78
N PHE A 101 18.41 -20.51 4.20
CA PHE A 101 18.90 -21.53 3.29
C PHE A 101 17.80 -22.33 2.59
N ALA A 102 16.65 -22.48 3.23
CA ALA A 102 15.54 -23.31 2.76
C ALA A 102 14.58 -22.56 1.82
N ILE A 103 14.63 -21.23 1.77
CA ILE A 103 13.79 -20.42 0.89
C ILE A 103 14.41 -20.23 -0.51
N SER A 104 13.55 -20.00 -1.50
CA SER A 104 13.99 -19.66 -2.86
C SER A 104 14.59 -18.26 -2.94
N ASP A 105 15.35 -17.99 -4.00
CA ASP A 105 15.92 -16.67 -4.27
C ASP A 105 14.84 -15.60 -4.36
N SER A 106 13.72 -15.91 -5.00
CA SER A 106 12.58 -15.01 -5.09
C SER A 106 11.91 -14.73 -3.75
N ALA A 107 11.90 -15.71 -2.83
CA ALA A 107 11.38 -15.49 -1.48
C ALA A 107 12.33 -14.62 -0.65
N LEU A 108 13.63 -14.83 -0.78
CA LEU A 108 14.65 -13.98 -0.15
C LEU A 108 14.55 -12.53 -0.66
N GLU A 109 14.37 -12.34 -1.97
CA GLU A 109 14.17 -11.03 -2.56
C GLU A 109 12.93 -10.33 -2.00
N ARG A 110 11.77 -11.02 -1.96
CA ARG A 110 10.55 -10.46 -1.38
C ARG A 110 10.73 -10.06 0.09
N MET A 111 11.39 -10.91 0.87
CA MET A 111 11.70 -10.61 2.27
C MET A 111 12.60 -9.36 2.40
N LEU A 112 13.66 -9.26 1.61
CA LEU A 112 14.55 -8.10 1.63
C LEU A 112 13.84 -6.82 1.19
N ARG A 113 13.02 -6.90 0.14
CA ARG A 113 12.20 -5.77 -0.35
C ARG A 113 11.23 -5.31 0.75
N TYR A 114 10.60 -6.24 1.46
CA TYR A 114 9.72 -5.94 2.58
C TYR A 114 10.48 -5.24 3.73
N VAL A 115 11.63 -5.78 4.12
CA VAL A 115 12.47 -5.18 5.18
C VAL A 115 12.97 -3.79 4.77
N LEU A 116 13.44 -3.61 3.53
CA LEU A 116 13.92 -2.32 3.03
C LEU A 116 12.84 -1.24 2.98
N ASN A 117 11.59 -1.63 2.73
CA ASN A 117 10.46 -0.68 2.71
C ASN A 117 10.03 -0.26 4.13
N ALA A 118 10.17 -1.14 5.11
CA ALA A 118 9.75 -0.87 6.49
C ALA A 118 10.90 -0.29 7.35
N GLU A 119 12.15 -0.74 7.12
CA GLU A 119 13.33 -0.30 7.86
C GLU A 119 14.00 0.90 7.17
N GLN A 120 13.89 2.05 7.78
CA GLN A 120 14.47 3.29 7.23
C GLN A 120 16.00 3.35 7.35
N ASN A 121 16.59 2.57 8.27
CA ASN A 121 18.03 2.60 8.50
C ASN A 121 18.77 1.48 7.76
N VAL A 122 19.15 1.75 6.53
CA VAL A 122 19.90 0.81 5.68
C VAL A 122 21.22 0.34 6.32
N SER A 123 21.84 1.15 7.18
CA SER A 123 23.08 0.77 7.85
C SER A 123 22.87 -0.38 8.84
N LEU A 124 21.77 -0.34 9.59
CA LEU A 124 21.40 -1.44 10.51
C LEU A 124 21.12 -2.74 9.76
N LEU A 125 20.43 -2.67 8.62
CA LEU A 125 20.22 -3.85 7.79
C LEU A 125 21.55 -4.44 7.29
N LYS A 126 22.49 -3.61 6.84
CA LYS A 126 23.82 -4.08 6.41
C LYS A 126 24.59 -4.72 7.56
N GLU A 127 24.57 -4.13 8.75
CA GLU A 127 25.18 -4.74 9.93
C GLU A 127 24.51 -6.08 10.26
N ARG A 128 23.18 -6.16 10.16
CA ARG A 128 22.47 -7.42 10.34
C ARG A 128 22.88 -8.50 9.34
N ILE A 129 22.97 -8.16 8.06
CA ILE A 129 23.44 -9.11 7.03
C ILE A 129 24.86 -9.61 7.33
N LYS A 130 25.74 -8.76 7.87
CA LYS A 130 27.11 -9.16 8.24
C LYS A 130 27.15 -10.21 9.35
N THR A 131 26.11 -10.35 10.16
CA THR A 131 26.06 -11.39 11.21
C THR A 131 25.76 -12.78 10.68
N ILE A 132 25.34 -12.92 9.43
CA ILE A 132 25.15 -14.22 8.76
C ILE A 132 26.50 -14.95 8.71
N ARG A 133 26.55 -16.15 9.28
CA ARG A 133 27.80 -16.95 9.38
C ARG A 133 28.24 -17.53 8.05
N SER A 134 27.26 -17.97 7.25
CA SER A 134 27.54 -18.50 5.91
C SER A 134 27.97 -17.39 4.95
N LYS A 135 29.25 -17.40 4.55
CA LYS A 135 29.79 -16.42 3.62
C LYS A 135 29.06 -16.36 2.27
N PRO A 136 28.72 -17.51 1.62
CA PRO A 136 27.95 -17.46 0.37
C PRO A 136 26.58 -16.82 0.55
N LEU A 137 25.85 -17.17 1.62
CA LEU A 137 24.54 -16.59 1.92
C LEU A 137 24.67 -15.10 2.26
N GLN A 138 25.64 -14.72 3.07
CA GLN A 138 25.93 -13.33 3.42
C GLN A 138 26.18 -12.48 2.16
N THR A 139 27.08 -12.95 1.27
CA THR A 139 27.40 -12.23 0.03
C THR A 139 26.19 -12.10 -0.86
N LYS A 140 25.45 -13.19 -1.09
CA LYS A 140 24.21 -13.20 -1.87
C LYS A 140 23.19 -12.20 -1.33
N THR A 141 22.92 -12.25 -0.02
CA THR A 141 21.94 -11.37 0.63
C THR A 141 22.37 -9.90 0.56
N MET A 142 23.67 -9.61 0.74
CA MET A 142 24.20 -8.26 0.62
C MET A 142 24.07 -7.71 -0.80
N THR A 143 24.47 -8.51 -1.80
CA THR A 143 24.38 -8.12 -3.20
C THR A 143 22.94 -7.80 -3.59
N LEU A 144 22.00 -8.67 -3.21
CA LEU A 144 20.58 -8.51 -3.50
C LEU A 144 20.01 -7.27 -2.80
N ALA A 145 20.36 -7.02 -1.54
CA ALA A 145 19.93 -5.82 -0.82
C ALA A 145 20.47 -4.53 -1.48
N ASP A 146 21.72 -4.53 -1.95
CA ASP A 146 22.29 -3.38 -2.65
C ASP A 146 21.62 -3.16 -4.03
N GLN A 147 21.28 -4.23 -4.77
CA GLN A 147 20.53 -4.14 -6.03
C GLN A 147 19.15 -3.54 -5.82
N LEU A 148 18.36 -4.07 -4.88
CA LEU A 148 17.03 -3.59 -4.56
C LEU A 148 17.03 -2.12 -4.14
N ARG A 149 18.06 -1.70 -3.41
CA ARG A 149 18.21 -0.30 -3.01
C ARG A 149 18.49 0.62 -4.20
N LEU A 150 19.29 0.15 -5.16
CA LEU A 150 19.56 0.92 -6.38
C LEU A 150 18.30 1.05 -7.23
N GLU A 151 17.57 -0.05 -7.42
CA GLU A 151 16.27 -0.05 -8.12
C GLU A 151 15.29 0.95 -7.50
N GLY A 152 15.06 0.87 -6.18
CA GLY A 152 14.17 1.79 -5.49
C GLY A 152 14.60 3.26 -5.58
N LYS A 153 15.92 3.53 -5.61
CA LYS A 153 16.44 4.89 -5.83
C LYS A 153 16.18 5.40 -7.25
N GLU A 154 16.30 4.54 -8.24
CA GLU A 154 16.03 4.89 -9.64
C GLU A 154 14.53 5.09 -9.87
N GLU A 155 13.69 4.19 -9.33
CA GLU A 155 12.22 4.32 -9.37
C GLU A 155 11.77 5.63 -8.72
N GLY A 156 12.21 5.91 -7.49
CA GLY A 156 11.87 7.16 -6.80
C GLY A 156 12.36 8.42 -7.52
N LYS A 157 13.52 8.34 -8.22
CA LYS A 157 14.00 9.45 -9.06
C LYS A 157 13.12 9.69 -10.28
N LEU A 158 12.68 8.62 -10.95
CA LEU A 158 11.78 8.70 -12.11
C LEU A 158 10.40 9.21 -11.70
N GLU A 159 9.87 8.71 -10.58
CA GLU A 159 8.59 9.15 -10.03
C GLU A 159 8.64 10.65 -9.67
N GLY A 160 9.64 11.07 -8.90
CA GLY A 160 9.81 12.47 -8.54
C GLY A 160 10.04 13.40 -9.75
N LEU A 161 10.71 12.92 -10.82
CA LEU A 161 10.83 13.66 -12.07
C LEU A 161 9.48 13.79 -12.79
N SER A 162 8.71 12.72 -12.84
CA SER A 162 7.37 12.70 -13.46
C SER A 162 6.41 13.62 -12.72
N GLU A 163 6.39 13.55 -11.39
CA GLU A 163 5.60 14.44 -10.53
C GLU A 163 6.00 15.89 -10.69
N GLY A 164 7.32 16.19 -10.64
CA GLY A 164 7.84 17.53 -10.81
C GLY A 164 7.54 18.14 -12.18
N LEU A 165 7.57 17.34 -13.25
CA LEU A 165 7.14 17.78 -14.59
C LEU A 165 5.65 18.09 -14.64
N SER A 166 4.81 17.24 -14.05
CA SER A 166 3.36 17.44 -13.99
C SER A 166 3.01 18.70 -13.20
N GLU A 167 3.57 18.87 -12.01
CA GLU A 167 3.37 20.07 -11.18
C GLU A 167 3.90 21.33 -11.88
N GLY A 168 5.06 21.22 -12.53
CA GLY A 168 5.64 22.30 -13.31
C GLY A 168 4.71 22.75 -14.46
N GLN A 169 4.10 21.81 -15.17
CA GLN A 169 3.13 22.10 -16.22
C GLN A 169 1.88 22.79 -15.67
N LEU A 170 1.29 22.27 -14.59
CA LEU A 170 0.12 22.88 -13.94
C LEU A 170 0.43 24.32 -13.52
N ARG A 171 1.58 24.54 -12.86
CA ARG A 171 2.01 25.86 -12.43
C ARG A 171 2.21 26.82 -13.60
N ALA A 172 2.83 26.34 -14.69
CA ALA A 172 3.05 27.14 -15.89
C ALA A 172 1.73 27.58 -16.53
N PHE A 173 0.76 26.66 -16.68
CA PHE A 173 -0.55 27.00 -17.23
C PHE A 173 -1.33 27.96 -16.33
N ARG A 174 -1.37 27.74 -15.02
CA ARG A 174 -2.02 28.67 -14.08
C ARG A 174 -1.44 30.06 -14.19
N THR A 175 -0.11 30.17 -14.18
CA THR A 175 0.60 31.45 -14.33
C THR A 175 0.30 32.11 -15.67
N ALA A 176 0.25 31.31 -16.75
CA ALA A 176 -0.06 31.82 -18.09
C ALA A 176 -1.48 32.39 -18.19
N VAL A 177 -2.47 31.67 -17.60
CA VAL A 177 -3.87 32.15 -17.54
C VAL A 177 -3.95 33.46 -16.75
N GLN A 178 -3.40 33.49 -15.54
CA GLN A 178 -3.41 34.69 -14.68
C GLN A 178 -2.79 35.89 -15.38
N ARG A 179 -1.59 35.70 -15.95
CA ARG A 179 -0.87 36.80 -16.66
C ARG A 179 -1.63 37.26 -17.90
N ASN A 180 -2.29 36.36 -18.61
CA ASN A 180 -3.09 36.72 -19.78
C ASN A 180 -4.31 37.57 -19.38
N LEU A 181 -5.00 37.20 -18.30
CA LEU A 181 -6.11 38.00 -17.76
C LEU A 181 -5.64 39.38 -17.28
N GLU A 182 -4.49 39.45 -16.61
CA GLU A 182 -3.88 40.73 -16.18
C GLU A 182 -3.54 41.66 -17.36
N ILE A 183 -3.02 41.08 -18.44
CA ILE A 183 -2.68 41.85 -19.66
C ILE A 183 -3.95 42.31 -20.39
N THR A 184 -4.93 41.46 -20.53
CA THR A 184 -6.12 41.71 -21.34
C THR A 184 -7.16 42.55 -20.59
N HIS A 185 -7.32 42.34 -19.29
CA HIS A 185 -8.38 42.94 -18.47
C HIS A 185 -7.83 43.81 -17.31
N GLY A 186 -6.50 43.97 -17.21
CA GLY A 186 -5.87 44.80 -16.20
C GLY A 186 -5.71 44.22 -14.82
N SER A 187 -6.38 43.07 -14.52
CA SER A 187 -6.28 42.37 -13.22
C SER A 187 -6.71 40.91 -13.31
N CYS A 188 -6.28 40.11 -12.33
CA CYS A 188 -6.78 38.77 -12.08
C CYS A 188 -7.34 38.72 -10.65
N PRO A 189 -8.65 38.71 -10.44
CA PRO A 189 -9.29 38.68 -9.12
C PRO A 189 -8.91 37.43 -8.33
N GLU A 190 -8.87 37.54 -6.98
CA GLU A 190 -8.46 36.46 -6.08
C GLU A 190 -9.31 35.20 -6.24
N GLY A 191 -10.64 35.33 -6.38
CA GLY A 191 -11.53 34.19 -6.59
C GLY A 191 -11.22 33.41 -7.88
N ILE A 192 -10.72 34.07 -8.94
CA ILE A 192 -10.27 33.39 -10.17
C ILE A 192 -8.93 32.67 -9.91
N ARG A 193 -8.01 33.25 -9.14
CA ARG A 193 -6.74 32.62 -8.78
C ARG A 193 -6.98 31.35 -7.95
N GLU A 194 -7.81 31.44 -6.91
CA GLU A 194 -8.19 30.28 -6.08
C GLU A 194 -8.84 29.16 -6.90
N ALA A 195 -9.73 29.51 -7.83
CA ALA A 195 -10.36 28.53 -8.70
C ALA A 195 -9.36 27.85 -9.65
N LEU A 196 -8.41 28.63 -10.22
CA LEU A 196 -7.33 28.07 -11.04
C LEU A 196 -6.41 27.15 -10.23
N ASP A 197 -6.11 27.48 -8.98
CA ASP A 197 -5.25 26.69 -8.11
C ASP A 197 -5.90 25.35 -7.71
N ALA A 198 -7.22 25.28 -7.69
CA ALA A 198 -7.95 24.03 -7.43
C ALA A 198 -7.96 23.06 -8.62
N ILE A 199 -7.63 23.52 -9.83
CA ILE A 199 -7.65 22.69 -11.06
C ILE A 199 -6.34 21.90 -11.16
N ASN A 200 -6.44 20.56 -11.18
CA ASN A 200 -5.31 19.63 -11.29
C ASN A 200 -5.25 18.91 -12.64
N ASP A 201 -6.04 19.33 -13.62
CA ASP A 201 -5.99 18.81 -14.99
C ASP A 201 -5.29 19.81 -15.92
N PRO A 202 -4.10 19.46 -16.48
CA PRO A 202 -3.39 20.32 -17.41
C PRO A 202 -4.20 20.65 -18.66
N LYS A 203 -5.01 19.72 -19.16
CA LYS A 203 -5.87 19.95 -20.35
C LYS A 203 -6.99 20.95 -20.07
N GLN A 204 -7.53 20.95 -18.87
CA GLN A 204 -8.53 21.94 -18.45
C GLN A 204 -7.90 23.33 -18.38
N LEU A 205 -6.70 23.44 -17.77
CA LEU A 205 -5.96 24.70 -17.71
C LEU A 205 -5.56 25.22 -19.11
N GLU A 206 -5.19 24.34 -20.02
CA GLU A 206 -4.88 24.69 -21.41
C GLU A 206 -6.13 25.31 -22.12
N ARG A 207 -7.30 24.69 -21.98
CA ARG A 207 -8.56 25.24 -22.49
C ARG A 207 -8.92 26.56 -21.85
N LEU A 208 -8.66 26.72 -20.57
CA LEU A 208 -8.88 27.98 -19.86
C LEU A 208 -7.90 29.06 -20.33
N LEU A 209 -6.66 28.71 -20.68
CA LEU A 209 -5.73 29.64 -21.30
C LEU A 209 -6.25 30.16 -22.65
N GLU A 210 -6.75 29.25 -23.51
CA GLU A 210 -7.38 29.65 -24.77
C GLU A 210 -8.62 30.53 -24.53
N SER A 211 -9.41 30.20 -23.51
CA SER A 211 -10.58 30.98 -23.12
C SER A 211 -10.19 32.38 -22.61
N ALA A 212 -9.13 32.47 -21.80
CA ALA A 212 -8.63 33.76 -21.29
C ALA A 212 -8.21 34.73 -22.42
N ILE A 213 -7.61 34.18 -23.50
CA ILE A 213 -7.21 34.95 -24.69
C ILE A 213 -8.42 35.48 -25.46
N ARG A 214 -9.55 34.75 -25.47
CA ARG A 214 -10.73 35.05 -26.29
C ARG A 214 -11.86 35.73 -25.51
N SER A 215 -11.76 35.85 -24.20
CA SER A 215 -12.81 36.42 -23.37
C SER A 215 -12.90 37.93 -23.50
N GLU A 216 -14.11 38.46 -23.68
CA GLU A 216 -14.37 39.89 -23.80
C GLU A 216 -14.39 40.58 -22.42
N SER A 217 -14.62 39.84 -21.34
CA SER A 217 -14.60 40.35 -19.95
C SER A 217 -14.20 39.27 -18.95
N LEU A 218 -13.83 39.70 -17.71
CA LEU A 218 -13.53 38.83 -16.58
C LEU A 218 -14.74 38.01 -16.17
N GLU A 219 -15.94 38.57 -16.23
CA GLU A 219 -17.18 37.88 -15.88
C GLU A 219 -17.48 36.75 -16.88
N ALA A 220 -17.25 36.99 -18.17
CA ALA A 220 -17.41 35.95 -19.20
C ALA A 220 -16.40 34.82 -19.07
N PHE A 221 -15.19 35.11 -18.58
CA PHE A 221 -14.19 34.09 -18.26
C PHE A 221 -14.58 33.31 -17.00
N ALA A 222 -15.00 33.99 -15.91
CA ALA A 222 -15.38 33.36 -14.65
C ALA A 222 -16.55 32.35 -14.79
N GLN A 223 -17.45 32.55 -15.77
CA GLN A 223 -18.54 31.60 -16.07
C GLN A 223 -18.06 30.29 -16.70
N ARG A 224 -16.80 30.19 -17.12
CA ARG A 224 -16.20 29.01 -17.76
C ARG A 224 -15.21 28.27 -16.86
N LEU A 225 -14.93 28.82 -15.66
CA LEU A 225 -14.16 28.20 -14.59
C LEU A 225 -14.98 27.07 -13.92
#